data_0b62ece881572e5221d7ad2e4ded7b4b
#
_entry.id   0b62ece881572e5221d7ad2e4ded7b4b
#
_cell.length_a   1.000
_cell.length_b   1.000
_cell.length_c   1.000
_cell.angle_alpha   90.00
_cell.angle_beta   90.00
_cell.angle_gamma   90.00
#
_symmetry.space_group_name_H-M   'P 1'
#
loop_
_entity.id
_entity.type
_entity.pdbx_description
1 polymer ?
#
loop_
_entity_poly.entity_id
_entity_poly.type
_entity_poly.pdbx_seq_one_letter_code
_entity_poly.pdbx_strand_id
1 'polypeptide(L)'
;MTLHRITTTKRLLALLASACMVTAMGACSSNDNTQSQDKATQSSAVNPAGSVAIFTPADGITISQQTPLSKWEKIVPEIVSSLKQEGVKSSDITVKNSSNLAKQSQSVQDYVVNHINGSEHLSSKSGTTLVVAPVTDLSESDRQYGDYAKHDITWDADAADEDAKDHAQSAQRLVSALRLAQNEGMKVVLVSNTLQGYVPDVYAPMVTAEQIGQLQAKELVSKLELGKASSNDPKQIEVLLPYDETDEHGSKEDTSFAQHVFRGIWQILGPYFKDGKAVSPSGTLTASTDESDWQSVAFESAKDEQIKSTLAERLGMDEDDAHPTRIDGIISCNDYVAKNVADELNKLGYTGSSADVNPSITISGIMDSITGKKDLEKKAVPDS
;
A
#
# COMPACT_ATOMS: atom_id res chain seq x y z
N MET A 1 -7.59 -28.05 4.32
CA MET A 1 -7.87 -27.04 5.36
C MET A 1 -7.84 -25.67 4.70
N THR A 2 -8.90 -25.38 3.96
CA THR A 2 -9.05 -24.23 3.07
C THR A 2 -10.26 -23.47 3.56
N LEU A 3 -10.06 -22.30 4.15
CA LEU A 3 -11.11 -21.26 4.31
C LEU A 3 -10.62 -20.18 5.29
N HIS A 4 -9.74 -19.25 4.85
CA HIS A 4 -9.60 -17.97 5.60
C HIS A 4 -8.97 -16.82 4.81
N ARG A 5 -8.95 -16.86 3.47
CA ARG A 5 -8.27 -15.83 2.65
C ARG A 5 -9.17 -14.91 1.81
N ILE A 6 -10.50 -14.94 1.98
CA ILE A 6 -11.40 -14.17 1.07
C ILE A 6 -12.01 -12.93 1.75
N THR A 7 -11.54 -12.51 2.91
CA THR A 7 -12.40 -11.64 3.73
C THR A 7 -11.95 -10.19 3.85
N THR A 8 -10.72 -9.81 3.48
CA THR A 8 -10.24 -8.46 3.82
C THR A 8 -10.66 -7.39 2.81
N THR A 9 -10.56 -7.64 1.53
CA THR A 9 -10.88 -6.63 0.50
C THR A 9 -12.38 -6.52 0.24
N LYS A 10 -13.09 -7.63 0.23
CA LYS A 10 -14.57 -7.60 0.21
C LYS A 10 -15.12 -6.93 1.47
N ARG A 11 -14.42 -7.05 2.60
CA ARG A 11 -14.77 -6.35 3.84
C ARG A 11 -14.41 -4.85 3.78
N LEU A 12 -13.33 -4.47 3.11
CA LEU A 12 -12.96 -3.07 2.91
C LEU A 12 -13.96 -2.36 2.00
N LEU A 13 -14.31 -2.98 0.87
CA LEU A 13 -15.32 -2.48 -0.05
C LEU A 13 -16.73 -2.51 0.59
N ALA A 14 -17.06 -3.53 1.37
CA ALA A 14 -18.30 -3.60 2.11
C ALA A 14 -18.39 -2.57 3.25
N LEU A 15 -17.27 -2.23 3.90
CA LEU A 15 -17.21 -1.17 4.91
C LEU A 15 -17.39 0.22 4.31
N LEU A 16 -16.82 0.48 3.14
CA LEU A 16 -17.04 1.72 2.39
C LEU A 16 -18.50 1.85 1.95
N ALA A 17 -19.10 0.77 1.45
CA ALA A 17 -20.49 0.73 1.08
C ALA A 17 -21.44 0.86 2.29
N SER A 18 -21.12 0.21 3.42
CA SER A 18 -21.92 0.29 4.65
C SER A 18 -21.89 1.67 5.28
N ALA A 19 -20.79 2.43 5.18
CA ALA A 19 -20.71 3.80 5.69
C ALA A 19 -21.69 4.75 4.98
N CYS A 20 -22.02 4.47 3.70
CA CYS A 20 -23.01 5.22 2.94
C CYS A 20 -24.46 4.86 3.31
N MET A 21 -24.73 3.68 3.91
CA MET A 21 -26.08 3.19 4.22
C MET A 21 -26.62 3.58 5.58
N VAL A 22 -25.78 3.94 6.55
CA VAL A 22 -26.20 4.15 7.95
C VAL A 22 -27.05 5.42 8.17
N THR A 23 -27.16 6.33 7.18
CA THR A 23 -27.90 7.58 7.34
C THR A 23 -29.40 7.51 7.03
N ALA A 24 -29.94 6.33 6.71
CA ALA A 24 -31.34 6.22 6.24
C ALA A 24 -32.31 5.59 7.24
N MET A 25 -31.90 5.27 8.48
CA MET A 25 -32.81 4.71 9.49
C MET A 25 -33.18 5.75 10.56
N GLY A 26 -34.01 6.68 10.18
CA GLY A 26 -34.59 7.62 11.12
C GLY A 26 -35.86 8.27 10.59
N ALA A 27 -36.98 7.67 10.83
CA ALA A 27 -38.32 8.16 10.83
C ALA A 27 -39.30 7.34 9.98
N CYS A 28 -40.08 6.49 10.63
CA CYS A 28 -41.54 6.51 10.52
C CYS A 28 -42.14 5.47 11.45
N SER A 29 -42.68 5.97 12.54
CA SER A 29 -43.71 5.27 13.36
C SER A 29 -45.04 5.94 13.01
N SER A 30 -46.01 5.17 12.54
CA SER A 30 -47.41 5.17 13.03
C SER A 30 -48.34 4.40 12.10
N ASN A 31 -48.97 3.38 12.70
CA ASN A 31 -50.32 2.83 12.57
C ASN A 31 -51.19 3.13 11.32
N ASP A 32 -51.74 2.14 10.65
CA ASP A 32 -52.96 1.39 10.96
C ASP A 32 -53.33 0.37 9.87
N ASN A 33 -54.05 -0.66 10.31
CA ASN A 33 -54.69 -1.78 9.62
C ASN A 33 -55.28 -1.52 8.22
N THR A 34 -55.11 -2.42 7.26
CA THR A 34 -56.16 -3.32 6.72
C THR A 34 -55.61 -4.29 5.66
N GLN A 35 -56.12 -5.49 5.67
CA GLN A 35 -55.86 -6.62 4.73
C GLN A 35 -56.13 -6.30 3.29
N SER A 36 -55.22 -6.71 2.40
CA SER A 36 -55.53 -7.42 1.14
C SER A 36 -54.26 -8.03 0.55
N GLN A 37 -54.33 -9.31 0.21
CA GLN A 37 -53.30 -10.06 -0.47
C GLN A 37 -53.21 -9.56 -1.93
N ASP A 38 -52.00 -9.12 -2.30
CA ASP A 38 -51.50 -9.26 -3.64
C ASP A 38 -49.97 -9.39 -3.62
N LYS A 39 -49.48 -10.47 -4.21
CA LYS A 39 -48.05 -10.73 -4.41
C LYS A 39 -47.51 -9.70 -5.40
N ALA A 40 -47.07 -8.59 -4.88
CA ALA A 40 -46.18 -7.68 -5.57
C ALA A 40 -44.77 -7.90 -5.03
N THR A 41 -43.88 -8.29 -5.91
CA THR A 41 -42.43 -8.28 -5.69
C THR A 41 -42.04 -6.92 -5.11
N GLN A 42 -41.85 -6.82 -3.80
CA GLN A 42 -41.26 -5.63 -3.18
C GLN A 42 -39.83 -5.53 -3.67
N SER A 43 -39.60 -4.74 -4.73
CA SER A 43 -38.33 -4.08 -4.86
C SER A 43 -38.22 -3.19 -3.63
N SER A 44 -37.37 -3.55 -2.67
CA SER A 44 -36.95 -2.67 -1.60
C SER A 44 -36.54 -1.37 -2.25
N ALA A 45 -37.27 -0.29 -1.99
CA ALA A 45 -36.85 1.04 -2.37
C ALA A 45 -35.53 1.28 -1.64
N VAL A 46 -34.43 1.10 -2.37
CA VAL A 46 -33.09 1.47 -1.91
C VAL A 46 -33.18 2.98 -1.72
N ASN A 47 -33.10 3.44 -0.47
CA ASN A 47 -32.94 4.86 -0.21
C ASN A 47 -31.75 5.35 -1.05
N PRO A 48 -31.89 6.48 -1.76
CA PRO A 48 -30.82 6.97 -2.59
C PRO A 48 -29.57 7.12 -1.70
N ALA A 49 -28.55 6.32 -2.00
CA ALA A 49 -27.25 6.48 -1.38
C ALA A 49 -26.84 7.94 -1.60
N GLY A 50 -26.38 8.61 -0.57
CA GLY A 50 -25.97 10.01 -0.64
C GLY A 50 -24.80 10.24 -1.58
N SER A 51 -24.32 11.47 -1.67
CA SER A 51 -23.14 11.82 -2.48
C SER A 51 -21.84 11.30 -1.82
N VAL A 52 -20.86 10.96 -2.65
CA VAL A 52 -19.53 10.53 -2.19
C VAL A 52 -18.46 11.37 -2.86
N ALA A 53 -17.59 11.96 -2.06
CA ALA A 53 -16.41 12.67 -2.56
C ALA A 53 -15.14 11.93 -2.14
N ILE A 54 -14.33 11.56 -3.13
CA ILE A 54 -13.11 10.76 -2.97
C ILE A 54 -11.91 11.67 -3.21
N PHE A 55 -11.02 11.77 -2.22
CA PHE A 55 -9.80 12.55 -2.27
C PHE A 55 -8.61 11.61 -2.07
N THR A 56 -7.74 11.53 -3.06
CA THR A 56 -6.58 10.62 -3.04
C THR A 56 -5.29 11.34 -3.40
N PRO A 57 -4.14 10.77 -3.08
CA PRO A 57 -2.90 11.15 -3.73
C PRO A 57 -3.03 11.02 -5.26
N ALA A 58 -2.32 11.86 -5.99
CA ALA A 58 -2.09 11.66 -7.40
C ALA A 58 -0.99 10.61 -7.57
N ASP A 59 -1.22 9.63 -8.45
CA ASP A 59 -0.13 8.81 -8.92
C ASP A 59 0.85 9.69 -9.70
N GLY A 60 2.12 9.36 -9.62
CA GLY A 60 3.19 10.10 -10.25
C GLY A 60 4.16 9.16 -10.96
N ILE A 61 5.30 9.70 -11.33
CA ILE A 61 6.46 8.96 -11.79
C ILE A 61 7.59 9.31 -10.84
N THR A 62 8.30 8.32 -10.31
CA THR A 62 9.52 8.59 -9.58
C THR A 62 10.55 9.17 -10.56
N ILE A 63 11.10 10.35 -10.24
CA ILE A 63 11.95 11.08 -11.20
C ILE A 63 13.26 10.33 -11.44
N SER A 64 13.89 9.84 -10.38
CA SER A 64 15.15 9.10 -10.45
C SER A 64 14.99 7.74 -11.13
N GLN A 65 13.91 7.03 -10.88
CA GLN A 65 13.72 5.66 -11.31
C GLN A 65 12.77 5.53 -12.52
N GLN A 66 12.14 6.62 -12.94
CA GLN A 66 11.18 6.67 -14.04
C GLN A 66 10.10 5.58 -13.97
N THR A 67 9.75 5.16 -12.76
CA THR A 67 8.76 4.12 -12.52
C THR A 67 7.39 4.73 -12.30
N PRO A 68 6.39 4.41 -13.13
CA PRO A 68 5.03 4.91 -12.95
C PRO A 68 4.43 4.40 -11.64
N LEU A 69 3.92 5.31 -10.83
CA LEU A 69 3.08 4.97 -9.69
C LEU A 69 1.63 4.90 -10.19
N SER A 70 0.98 3.78 -10.04
CA SER A 70 -0.38 3.57 -10.57
C SER A 70 -1.35 2.99 -9.54
N LYS A 71 -1.06 3.21 -8.25
CA LYS A 71 -1.88 2.70 -7.13
C LYS A 71 -3.30 3.25 -7.16
N TRP A 72 -3.43 4.57 -7.13
CA TRP A 72 -4.74 5.22 -7.04
C TRP A 72 -5.50 5.16 -8.36
N GLU A 73 -4.80 5.16 -9.50
CA GLU A 73 -5.38 4.91 -10.82
C GLU A 73 -6.09 3.56 -10.90
N LYS A 74 -5.60 2.55 -10.17
CA LYS A 74 -6.23 1.22 -10.11
C LYS A 74 -7.28 1.11 -9.01
N ILE A 75 -7.04 1.68 -7.83
CA ILE A 75 -7.93 1.54 -6.67
C ILE A 75 -9.21 2.38 -6.83
N VAL A 76 -9.09 3.62 -7.29
CA VAL A 76 -10.23 4.54 -7.39
C VAL A 76 -11.34 4.02 -8.31
N PRO A 77 -11.06 3.50 -9.51
CA PRO A 77 -12.09 2.90 -10.35
C PRO A 77 -12.84 1.74 -9.69
N GLU A 78 -12.16 0.91 -8.89
CA GLU A 78 -12.79 -0.20 -8.16
C GLU A 78 -13.70 0.32 -7.04
N ILE A 79 -13.27 1.37 -6.31
CA ILE A 79 -14.12 2.04 -5.32
C ILE A 79 -15.36 2.60 -6.00
N VAL A 80 -15.19 3.33 -7.10
CA VAL A 80 -16.30 3.93 -7.86
C VAL A 80 -17.24 2.85 -8.41
N SER A 81 -16.69 1.74 -8.93
CA SER A 81 -17.48 0.61 -9.41
C SER A 81 -18.34 -0.01 -8.30
N SER A 82 -17.73 -0.22 -7.12
CA SER A 82 -18.43 -0.76 -5.96
C SER A 82 -19.54 0.17 -5.47
N LEU A 83 -19.27 1.48 -5.41
CA LEU A 83 -20.29 2.48 -5.03
C LEU A 83 -21.48 2.47 -5.98
N LYS A 84 -21.24 2.33 -7.30
CA LYS A 84 -22.31 2.21 -8.30
C LYS A 84 -23.11 0.92 -8.14
N GLN A 85 -22.47 -0.19 -7.83
CA GLN A 85 -23.15 -1.45 -7.55
C GLN A 85 -24.08 -1.34 -6.33
N GLU A 86 -23.70 -0.53 -5.34
CA GLU A 86 -24.50 -0.23 -4.15
C GLU A 86 -25.55 0.89 -4.39
N GLY A 87 -25.70 1.37 -5.63
CA GLY A 87 -26.76 2.29 -6.01
C GLY A 87 -26.41 3.78 -5.98
N VAL A 88 -25.12 4.14 -5.73
CA VAL A 88 -24.69 5.55 -5.83
C VAL A 88 -24.65 5.95 -7.31
N LYS A 89 -25.31 7.03 -7.67
CA LYS A 89 -25.32 7.53 -9.05
C LYS A 89 -23.96 8.13 -9.41
N SER A 90 -23.56 7.98 -10.67
CA SER A 90 -22.30 8.58 -11.15
C SER A 90 -22.22 10.08 -10.98
N SER A 91 -23.36 10.79 -11.04
CA SER A 91 -23.47 12.24 -10.80
C SER A 91 -23.16 12.63 -9.35
N ASP A 92 -23.33 11.70 -8.44
CA ASP A 92 -23.19 11.91 -7.00
C ASP A 92 -21.83 11.47 -6.47
N ILE A 93 -20.94 11.05 -7.39
CA ILE A 93 -19.55 10.66 -7.08
C ILE A 93 -18.60 11.74 -7.62
N THR A 94 -17.84 12.35 -6.73
CA THR A 94 -16.77 13.28 -7.07
C THR A 94 -15.42 12.62 -6.75
N VAL A 95 -14.47 12.68 -7.69
CA VAL A 95 -13.10 12.20 -7.48
C VAL A 95 -12.13 13.35 -7.69
N LYS A 96 -11.24 13.56 -6.74
CA LYS A 96 -10.16 14.55 -6.79
C LYS A 96 -8.86 13.91 -6.33
N ASN A 97 -7.79 14.15 -7.08
CA ASN A 97 -6.44 13.73 -6.69
C ASN A 97 -5.56 14.97 -6.44
N SER A 98 -4.52 14.81 -5.67
CA SER A 98 -3.60 15.88 -5.28
C SER A 98 -2.17 15.36 -5.21
N SER A 99 -1.22 16.17 -5.68
CA SER A 99 0.19 15.80 -5.74
C SER A 99 0.91 15.97 -4.39
N ASN A 100 0.35 16.72 -3.45
CA ASN A 100 0.89 16.91 -2.10
C ASN A 100 -0.22 17.25 -1.10
N LEU A 101 0.13 17.20 0.18
CA LEU A 101 -0.79 17.43 1.28
C LEU A 101 -1.37 18.85 1.27
N ALA A 102 -0.59 19.86 0.88
CA ALA A 102 -1.05 21.25 0.82
C ALA A 102 -2.20 21.44 -0.18
N LYS A 103 -2.06 20.90 -1.39
CA LYS A 103 -3.12 20.91 -2.42
C LYS A 103 -4.33 20.09 -2.00
N GLN A 104 -4.09 18.92 -1.37
CA GLN A 104 -5.18 18.07 -0.92
C GLN A 104 -5.98 18.74 0.19
N SER A 105 -5.32 19.30 1.21
CA SER A 105 -5.99 19.98 2.31
C SER A 105 -6.85 21.15 1.83
N GLN A 106 -6.35 21.94 0.87
CA GLN A 106 -7.10 23.02 0.25
C GLN A 106 -8.31 22.48 -0.53
N SER A 107 -8.10 21.41 -1.34
CA SER A 107 -9.17 20.81 -2.14
C SER A 107 -10.30 20.24 -1.28
N VAL A 108 -9.97 19.60 -0.14
CA VAL A 108 -10.96 19.10 0.82
C VAL A 108 -11.68 20.27 1.50
N GLN A 109 -10.95 21.30 1.96
CA GLN A 109 -11.54 22.48 2.59
C GLN A 109 -12.52 23.19 1.65
N ASP A 110 -12.11 23.42 0.39
CA ASP A 110 -12.96 24.08 -0.60
C ASP A 110 -14.24 23.25 -0.87
N TYR A 111 -14.10 21.94 -0.97
CA TYR A 111 -15.26 21.07 -1.15
C TYR A 111 -16.23 21.17 0.03
N VAL A 112 -15.72 21.05 1.24
CA VAL A 112 -16.55 21.10 2.46
C VAL A 112 -17.23 22.44 2.60
N VAL A 113 -16.50 23.55 2.45
CA VAL A 113 -17.04 24.91 2.56
C VAL A 113 -18.09 25.18 1.47
N ASN A 114 -17.81 24.80 0.22
CA ASN A 114 -18.75 24.98 -0.88
C ASN A 114 -20.02 24.13 -0.68
N HIS A 115 -19.88 22.92 -0.16
CA HIS A 115 -21.01 22.05 0.13
C HIS A 115 -21.89 22.59 1.27
N ILE A 116 -21.30 23.21 2.29
CA ILE A 116 -22.02 23.82 3.40
C ILE A 116 -22.76 25.09 2.95
N ASN A 117 -22.10 25.94 2.12
CA ASN A 117 -22.63 27.22 1.66
C ASN A 117 -23.58 27.11 0.45
N GLY A 118 -23.54 25.95 -0.25
CA GLY A 118 -24.39 25.72 -1.41
C GLY A 118 -25.86 25.67 -1.01
N SER A 119 -26.67 26.57 -1.60
CA SER A 119 -28.09 26.69 -1.31
C SER A 119 -28.94 25.52 -1.85
N GLU A 120 -28.34 24.54 -2.51
CA GLU A 120 -29.12 23.61 -3.31
C GLU A 120 -29.64 22.38 -2.57
N HIS A 121 -29.16 22.03 -1.38
CA HIS A 121 -29.69 20.80 -0.75
C HIS A 121 -29.53 20.76 0.78
N LEU A 122 -30.43 21.40 1.51
CA LEU A 122 -30.58 21.17 2.95
C LEU A 122 -30.90 19.71 3.32
N SER A 123 -31.31 18.90 2.33
CA SER A 123 -31.61 17.46 2.53
C SER A 123 -30.44 16.52 2.26
N SER A 124 -29.32 17.01 1.69
CA SER A 124 -28.21 16.13 1.26
C SER A 124 -26.97 16.19 2.16
N LYS A 125 -26.88 17.14 3.09
CA LYS A 125 -25.69 17.26 3.97
C LYS A 125 -25.44 16.00 4.79
N SER A 126 -26.48 15.42 5.37
CA SER A 126 -26.40 14.19 6.16
C SER A 126 -26.19 12.90 5.33
N GLY A 127 -26.30 13.00 4.00
CA GLY A 127 -26.07 11.89 3.09
C GLY A 127 -24.73 11.93 2.37
N THR A 128 -23.84 12.87 2.71
CA THR A 128 -22.54 13.00 2.04
C THR A 128 -21.45 12.25 2.80
N THR A 129 -20.66 11.47 2.08
CA THR A 129 -19.49 10.76 2.60
C THR A 129 -18.23 11.28 1.94
N LEU A 130 -17.24 11.65 2.75
CA LEU A 130 -15.88 11.97 2.31
C LEU A 130 -15.02 10.73 2.48
N VAL A 131 -14.42 10.25 1.40
CA VAL A 131 -13.41 9.19 1.40
C VAL A 131 -12.07 9.86 1.15
N VAL A 132 -11.20 9.89 2.12
CA VAL A 132 -9.94 10.63 2.05
C VAL A 132 -8.78 9.69 2.33
N ALA A 133 -7.88 9.59 1.38
CA ALA A 133 -6.56 9.01 1.57
C ALA A 133 -5.57 10.18 1.70
N PRO A 134 -5.15 10.55 2.92
CA PRO A 134 -4.24 11.68 3.10
C PRO A 134 -2.92 11.48 2.34
N VAL A 135 -2.46 12.52 1.64
CA VAL A 135 -1.17 12.49 0.94
C VAL A 135 -0.04 12.52 1.97
N THR A 136 0.93 11.65 1.78
CA THR A 136 2.21 11.67 2.51
C THR A 136 3.32 12.11 1.56
N ASP A 137 4.24 12.90 2.08
CA ASP A 137 5.47 13.22 1.36
C ASP A 137 6.48 12.11 1.68
N LEU A 138 6.61 11.16 0.79
CA LEU A 138 7.53 10.03 0.90
C LEU A 138 8.72 10.26 -0.02
N SER A 139 9.88 9.76 0.40
CA SER A 139 11.05 9.65 -0.45
C SER A 139 10.78 8.82 -1.69
N GLU A 140 11.55 9.00 -2.76
CA GLU A 140 11.35 8.26 -4.00
C GLU A 140 11.58 6.75 -3.84
N SER A 141 12.57 6.35 -3.02
CA SER A 141 12.83 4.95 -2.71
C SER A 141 11.66 4.29 -1.98
N ASP A 142 11.00 5.02 -1.10
CA ASP A 142 9.86 4.53 -0.32
C ASP A 142 8.54 4.57 -1.10
N ARG A 143 8.40 5.49 -2.08
CA ARG A 143 7.14 5.70 -2.80
C ARG A 143 6.66 4.47 -3.56
N GLN A 144 7.55 3.62 -4.04
CA GLN A 144 7.16 2.43 -4.80
C GLN A 144 6.38 1.43 -3.96
N TYR A 145 6.72 1.30 -2.66
CA TYR A 145 5.96 0.49 -1.70
C TYR A 145 5.33 1.32 -0.59
N GLY A 146 5.95 2.42 -0.21
CA GLY A 146 5.47 3.31 0.82
C GLY A 146 4.05 3.77 0.59
N ASP A 147 3.67 4.01 -0.67
CA ASP A 147 2.30 4.38 -1.04
C ASP A 147 1.25 3.32 -0.69
N TYR A 148 1.64 2.04 -0.50
CA TYR A 148 0.73 0.97 -0.05
C TYR A 148 0.75 0.75 1.45
N ALA A 149 1.79 1.22 2.12
CA ALA A 149 1.90 1.12 3.57
C ALA A 149 1.05 2.19 4.27
N LYS A 150 0.62 1.85 5.48
CA LYS A 150 0.03 2.81 6.38
C LYS A 150 1.10 3.75 6.91
N HIS A 151 0.84 5.06 6.84
CA HIS A 151 1.63 6.10 7.49
C HIS A 151 0.79 6.85 8.53
N ASP A 152 1.42 7.26 9.61
CA ASP A 152 0.83 8.13 10.61
C ASP A 152 1.34 9.56 10.34
N ILE A 153 0.50 10.41 9.73
CA ILE A 153 0.85 11.81 9.44
C ILE A 153 0.85 12.57 10.76
N THR A 154 2.05 12.91 11.21
CA THR A 154 2.29 13.70 12.42
C THR A 154 2.92 15.02 12.05
N TRP A 155 2.85 16.01 12.93
CA TRP A 155 3.49 17.31 12.76
C TRP A 155 3.90 17.90 14.09
N ASP A 156 4.93 18.74 14.06
CA ASP A 156 5.32 19.60 15.16
C ASP A 156 4.77 21.00 14.92
N ALA A 157 3.94 21.47 15.83
CA ALA A 157 3.34 22.83 15.75
C ALA A 157 4.38 23.94 15.96
N ASP A 158 5.50 23.60 16.63
CA ASP A 158 6.57 24.54 16.99
C ASP A 158 7.82 24.33 16.09
N ALA A 159 7.69 23.62 14.96
CA ALA A 159 8.78 23.39 14.03
C ALA A 159 9.45 24.71 13.64
N ALA A 160 10.77 24.71 13.60
CA ALA A 160 11.55 25.90 13.22
C ALA A 160 11.76 25.98 11.71
N ASP A 161 11.78 24.86 11.04
CA ASP A 161 11.98 24.71 9.60
C ASP A 161 10.72 25.10 8.80
N GLU A 162 10.88 25.78 7.66
CA GLU A 162 9.74 26.25 6.85
C GLU A 162 8.96 25.12 6.21
N ASP A 163 9.61 24.05 5.72
CA ASP A 163 8.94 22.92 5.11
C ASP A 163 8.11 22.16 6.15
N ALA A 164 8.66 21.98 7.35
CA ALA A 164 7.92 21.38 8.48
C ALA A 164 6.73 22.24 8.93
N LYS A 165 6.84 23.57 8.86
CA LYS A 165 5.71 24.49 9.13
C LYS A 165 4.62 24.36 8.08
N ASP A 166 4.99 24.34 6.80
CA ASP A 166 4.05 24.20 5.68
C ASP A 166 3.34 22.84 5.74
N HIS A 167 4.06 21.77 6.09
CA HIS A 167 3.49 20.47 6.36
C HIS A 167 2.49 20.52 7.52
N ALA A 168 2.88 21.10 8.66
CA ALA A 168 2.01 21.25 9.83
C ALA A 168 0.73 22.04 9.52
N GLN A 169 0.85 23.16 8.80
CA GLN A 169 -0.31 23.96 8.38
C GLN A 169 -1.24 23.17 7.48
N SER A 170 -0.68 22.42 6.54
CA SER A 170 -1.43 21.61 5.60
C SER A 170 -2.19 20.49 6.30
N ALA A 171 -1.53 19.79 7.21
CA ALA A 171 -2.13 18.71 8.02
C ALA A 171 -3.24 19.26 8.93
N GLN A 172 -3.00 20.39 9.62
CA GLN A 172 -3.99 21.03 10.48
C GLN A 172 -5.19 21.54 9.68
N ARG A 173 -4.97 22.09 8.48
CA ARG A 173 -6.04 22.50 7.56
C ARG A 173 -6.92 21.31 7.19
N LEU A 174 -6.30 20.19 6.81
CA LEU A 174 -7.02 18.97 6.48
C LEU A 174 -7.87 18.51 7.66
N VAL A 175 -7.28 18.37 8.85
CA VAL A 175 -7.98 17.96 10.07
C VAL A 175 -9.15 18.91 10.38
N SER A 176 -8.94 20.22 10.23
CA SER A 176 -9.98 21.22 10.49
C SER A 176 -11.14 21.09 9.51
N ALA A 177 -10.85 20.87 8.23
CA ALA A 177 -11.87 20.65 7.19
C ALA A 177 -12.68 19.37 7.45
N LEU A 178 -12.00 18.28 7.83
CA LEU A 178 -12.66 17.00 8.13
C LEU A 178 -13.54 17.08 9.40
N ARG A 179 -13.07 17.77 10.45
CA ARG A 179 -13.90 18.04 11.64
C ARG A 179 -15.11 18.91 11.31
N LEU A 180 -14.92 19.92 10.48
CA LEU A 180 -16.04 20.73 10.02
C LEU A 180 -17.07 19.87 9.26
N ALA A 181 -16.62 19.00 8.37
CA ALA A 181 -17.50 18.09 7.65
C ALA A 181 -18.30 17.18 8.60
N GLN A 182 -17.65 16.59 9.60
CA GLN A 182 -18.34 15.76 10.61
C GLN A 182 -19.34 16.55 11.44
N ASN A 183 -18.99 17.78 11.86
CA ASN A 183 -19.89 18.65 12.60
C ASN A 183 -21.14 19.04 11.79
N GLU A 184 -21.03 19.11 10.48
CA GLU A 184 -22.13 19.37 9.55
C GLU A 184 -22.90 18.08 9.14
N GLY A 185 -22.55 16.94 9.75
CA GLY A 185 -23.25 15.66 9.56
C GLY A 185 -22.78 14.83 8.38
N MET A 186 -21.70 15.22 7.71
CA MET A 186 -21.05 14.37 6.71
C MET A 186 -20.31 13.21 7.39
N LYS A 187 -20.18 12.08 6.70
CA LYS A 187 -19.38 10.97 7.16
C LYS A 187 -17.96 11.05 6.58
N VAL A 188 -16.97 10.74 7.40
CA VAL A 188 -15.57 10.73 6.98
C VAL A 188 -14.98 9.34 7.08
N VAL A 189 -14.49 8.85 5.97
CA VAL A 189 -13.72 7.60 5.84
C VAL A 189 -12.27 7.97 5.54
N LEU A 190 -11.35 7.64 6.44
CA LEU A 190 -9.91 7.69 6.14
C LEU A 190 -9.46 6.36 5.55
N VAL A 191 -8.65 6.45 4.50
CA VAL A 191 -8.07 5.29 3.82
C VAL A 191 -6.54 5.37 3.93
N SER A 192 -5.90 4.26 4.21
CA SER A 192 -4.45 4.09 4.32
C SER A 192 -3.86 4.84 5.53
N ASN A 193 -3.78 6.15 5.46
CA ASN A 193 -3.01 6.99 6.39
C ASN A 193 -3.88 7.58 7.51
N THR A 194 -3.29 7.77 8.69
CA THR A 194 -3.93 8.46 9.80
C THR A 194 -3.43 9.90 9.91
N LEU A 195 -4.16 10.72 10.64
CA LEU A 195 -3.82 12.12 10.92
C LEU A 195 -3.74 12.32 12.42
N GLN A 196 -2.67 12.94 12.89
CA GLN A 196 -2.48 13.24 14.31
C GLN A 196 -3.68 13.93 14.93
N GLY A 197 -4.18 13.37 16.03
CA GLY A 197 -5.27 13.95 16.79
C GLY A 197 -6.64 13.99 16.08
N TYR A 198 -6.81 13.23 14.99
CA TYR A 198 -8.07 13.12 14.26
C TYR A 198 -8.64 11.71 14.33
N VAL A 199 -9.95 11.60 14.53
CA VAL A 199 -10.69 10.33 14.56
C VAL A 199 -11.77 10.39 13.47
N PRO A 200 -11.67 9.56 12.42
CA PRO A 200 -12.70 9.46 11.38
C PRO A 200 -13.91 8.64 11.85
N ASP A 201 -15.03 8.71 11.14
CA ASP A 201 -16.16 7.82 11.36
C ASP A 201 -15.80 6.36 11.00
N VAL A 202 -14.98 6.17 9.96
CA VAL A 202 -14.45 4.87 9.54
C VAL A 202 -12.99 5.02 9.17
N TYR A 203 -12.17 4.09 9.61
CA TYR A 203 -10.79 3.97 9.16
C TYR A 203 -10.61 2.65 8.40
N ALA A 204 -10.10 2.76 7.18
CA ALA A 204 -9.80 1.65 6.29
C ALA A 204 -8.28 1.50 6.13
N PRO A 205 -7.60 0.74 7.01
CA PRO A 205 -6.16 0.55 6.94
C PRO A 205 -5.78 -0.22 5.67
N MET A 206 -4.66 0.15 5.09
CA MET A 206 -3.96 -0.64 4.09
C MET A 206 -2.87 -1.49 4.76
N VAL A 207 -1.98 -2.08 3.95
CA VAL A 207 -0.89 -2.92 4.45
C VAL A 207 0.09 -2.05 5.22
N THR A 208 0.68 -2.59 6.29
CA THR A 208 1.83 -1.95 6.95
C THR A 208 3.14 -2.33 6.24
N ALA A 209 4.19 -1.53 6.39
CA ALA A 209 5.53 -1.85 5.89
C ALA A 209 6.02 -3.22 6.40
N GLU A 210 5.78 -3.52 7.67
CA GLU A 210 6.12 -4.82 8.28
C GLU A 210 5.35 -5.97 7.60
N GLN A 211 4.07 -5.79 7.30
CA GLN A 211 3.29 -6.81 6.56
C GLN A 211 3.79 -7.01 5.13
N ILE A 212 4.28 -5.97 4.47
CA ILE A 212 4.92 -6.08 3.15
C ILE A 212 6.12 -7.03 3.25
N GLY A 213 7.04 -6.77 4.18
CA GLY A 213 8.21 -7.64 4.41
C GLY A 213 7.82 -9.08 4.75
N GLN A 214 6.82 -9.27 5.62
CA GLN A 214 6.31 -10.61 5.93
C GLN A 214 5.74 -11.34 4.71
N LEU A 215 5.02 -10.64 3.83
CA LEU A 215 4.44 -11.26 2.63
C LEU A 215 5.53 -11.70 1.66
N GLN A 216 6.53 -10.87 1.39
CA GLN A 216 7.66 -11.19 0.53
C GLN A 216 8.44 -12.39 1.07
N ALA A 217 8.76 -12.37 2.37
CA ALA A 217 9.48 -13.47 3.01
C ALA A 217 8.66 -14.78 3.02
N LYS A 218 7.35 -14.73 3.29
CA LYS A 218 6.48 -15.92 3.21
C LYS A 218 6.41 -16.52 1.82
N GLU A 219 6.38 -15.67 0.79
CA GLU A 219 6.40 -16.15 -0.60
C GLU A 219 7.73 -16.84 -0.91
N LEU A 220 8.87 -16.23 -0.52
CA LEU A 220 10.18 -16.84 -0.70
C LEU A 220 10.30 -18.18 0.04
N VAL A 221 9.89 -18.24 1.32
CA VAL A 221 9.87 -19.49 2.11
C VAL A 221 9.07 -20.59 1.42
N SER A 222 7.94 -20.22 0.86
CA SER A 222 7.06 -21.15 0.14
C SER A 222 7.69 -21.64 -1.16
N LYS A 223 8.26 -20.74 -1.95
CA LYS A 223 8.87 -21.04 -3.26
C LYS A 223 10.12 -21.91 -3.12
N LEU A 224 10.98 -21.59 -2.17
CA LEU A 224 12.21 -22.34 -1.90
C LEU A 224 11.98 -23.59 -1.05
N GLU A 225 10.75 -23.84 -0.60
CA GLU A 225 10.42 -24.94 0.31
C GLU A 225 11.37 -25.00 1.53
N LEU A 226 11.66 -23.83 2.15
CA LEU A 226 12.65 -23.73 3.24
C LEU A 226 12.36 -24.67 4.42
N GLY A 227 11.11 -25.07 4.61
CA GLY A 227 10.76 -26.07 5.61
C GLY A 227 11.44 -27.45 5.36
N LYS A 228 11.79 -27.74 4.10
CA LYS A 228 12.47 -28.99 3.70
C LYS A 228 14.00 -28.86 3.62
N ALA A 229 14.54 -27.62 3.67
CA ALA A 229 15.98 -27.38 3.67
C ALA A 229 16.64 -27.91 4.94
N SER A 230 17.93 -28.21 4.88
CA SER A 230 18.72 -28.68 6.01
C SER A 230 20.01 -27.87 6.14
N SER A 231 20.65 -27.96 7.30
CA SER A 231 21.95 -27.32 7.55
C SER A 231 23.10 -27.93 6.71
N ASN A 232 22.91 -29.11 6.13
CA ASN A 232 23.90 -29.72 5.22
C ASN A 232 23.73 -29.23 3.76
N ASP A 233 22.57 -28.72 3.40
CA ASP A 233 22.27 -28.10 2.10
C ASP A 233 21.34 -26.90 2.34
N PRO A 234 21.89 -25.80 2.86
CA PRO A 234 21.12 -24.59 3.11
C PRO A 234 20.75 -23.87 1.81
N LYS A 235 19.65 -23.17 1.82
CA LYS A 235 19.30 -22.24 0.74
C LYS A 235 20.11 -20.95 0.85
N GLN A 236 20.64 -20.51 -0.28
CA GLN A 236 21.40 -19.28 -0.42
C GLN A 236 20.42 -18.13 -0.69
N ILE A 237 20.32 -17.18 0.25
CA ILE A 237 19.31 -16.10 0.20
C ILE A 237 19.96 -14.75 0.44
N GLU A 238 19.65 -13.78 -0.42
CA GLU A 238 20.00 -12.38 -0.21
C GLU A 238 18.74 -11.51 0.00
N VAL A 239 18.92 -10.44 0.74
CA VAL A 239 17.93 -9.36 0.91
C VAL A 239 18.56 -8.07 0.44
N LEU A 240 17.96 -7.44 -0.54
CA LEU A 240 18.34 -6.13 -1.08
C LEU A 240 17.29 -5.11 -0.63
N LEU A 241 17.58 -4.42 0.45
CA LEU A 241 16.69 -3.41 1.04
C LEU A 241 17.10 -2.02 0.53
N PRO A 242 16.34 -1.43 -0.38
CA PRO A 242 16.65 -0.08 -0.87
C PRO A 242 16.46 0.94 0.25
N TYR A 243 17.48 1.76 0.44
CA TYR A 243 17.46 2.88 1.36
C TYR A 243 18.50 3.92 0.92
N ASP A 244 18.04 5.07 0.51
CA ASP A 244 18.89 6.20 0.17
C ASP A 244 19.00 7.10 1.40
N GLU A 245 20.22 7.47 1.84
CA GLU A 245 20.41 8.25 3.09
C GLU A 245 19.87 9.67 2.99
N THR A 246 19.83 10.20 1.77
CA THR A 246 19.32 11.53 1.48
C THR A 246 18.44 11.52 0.23
N ASP A 247 17.41 12.36 0.23
CA ASP A 247 16.60 12.62 -0.94
C ASP A 247 17.36 13.42 -2.02
N GLU A 248 16.75 13.66 -3.17
CA GLU A 248 17.32 14.46 -4.27
C GLU A 248 17.63 15.91 -3.89
N HIS A 249 17.09 16.40 -2.77
CA HIS A 249 17.33 17.74 -2.23
C HIS A 249 18.38 17.77 -1.12
N GLY A 250 18.93 16.58 -0.75
CA GLY A 250 19.92 16.43 0.30
C GLY A 250 19.33 16.40 1.72
N SER A 251 18.02 16.23 1.84
CA SER A 251 17.36 16.04 3.13
C SER A 251 17.50 14.57 3.55
N LYS A 252 17.67 14.34 4.86
CA LYS A 252 17.81 12.97 5.38
C LYS A 252 16.49 12.22 5.28
N GLU A 253 16.55 11.03 4.69
CA GLU A 253 15.37 10.17 4.57
C GLU A 253 14.90 9.55 5.87
N ASP A 254 13.60 9.25 5.95
CA ASP A 254 13.00 8.54 7.07
C ASP A 254 13.36 7.03 7.00
N THR A 255 13.93 6.52 8.06
CA THR A 255 14.34 5.12 8.19
C THR A 255 13.19 4.18 8.53
N SER A 256 12.03 4.72 8.88
CA SER A 256 10.95 3.92 9.47
C SER A 256 10.41 2.85 8.55
N PHE A 257 10.30 3.15 7.25
CA PHE A 257 9.82 2.18 6.26
C PHE A 257 10.79 1.00 6.13
N ALA A 258 12.08 1.28 5.89
CA ALA A 258 13.11 0.26 5.76
C ALA A 258 13.22 -0.63 7.01
N GLN A 259 13.20 -0.02 8.20
CA GLN A 259 13.21 -0.73 9.47
C GLN A 259 12.02 -1.69 9.62
N HIS A 260 10.82 -1.23 9.30
CA HIS A 260 9.63 -2.05 9.43
C HIS A 260 9.55 -3.16 8.38
N VAL A 261 9.95 -2.89 7.13
CA VAL A 261 10.02 -3.93 6.08
C VAL A 261 11.00 -5.03 6.51
N PHE A 262 12.21 -4.65 6.93
CA PHE A 262 13.21 -5.62 7.38
C PHE A 262 12.72 -6.43 8.58
N ARG A 263 12.13 -5.79 9.57
CA ARG A 263 11.52 -6.49 10.71
C ARG A 263 10.54 -7.56 10.23
N GLY A 264 9.67 -7.21 9.31
CA GLY A 264 8.71 -8.15 8.74
C GLY A 264 9.38 -9.33 8.00
N ILE A 265 10.43 -9.05 7.23
CA ILE A 265 11.23 -10.06 6.57
C ILE A 265 11.87 -10.99 7.60
N TRP A 266 12.52 -10.42 8.62
CA TRP A 266 13.29 -11.18 9.58
C TRP A 266 12.44 -12.04 10.51
N GLN A 267 11.25 -11.58 10.89
CA GLN A 267 10.29 -12.40 11.62
C GLN A 267 9.96 -13.74 10.92
N ILE A 268 10.03 -13.76 9.60
CA ILE A 268 9.73 -14.95 8.80
C ILE A 268 11.01 -15.73 8.45
N LEU A 269 12.10 -15.06 8.03
CA LEU A 269 13.33 -15.72 7.60
C LEU A 269 14.28 -16.05 8.75
N GLY A 270 14.32 -15.25 9.81
CA GLY A 270 15.24 -15.38 10.92
C GLY A 270 15.33 -16.79 11.53
N PRO A 271 14.20 -17.50 11.76
CA PRO A 271 14.23 -18.88 12.23
C PRO A 271 15.02 -19.83 11.31
N TYR A 272 14.93 -19.67 9.98
CA TYR A 272 15.63 -20.53 9.04
C TYR A 272 17.14 -20.25 9.03
N PHE A 273 17.56 -19.01 9.21
CA PHE A 273 18.98 -18.65 9.39
C PHE A 273 19.52 -19.22 10.70
N LYS A 274 18.78 -19.10 11.79
CA LYS A 274 19.15 -19.65 13.11
C LYS A 274 19.25 -21.19 13.08
N ASP A 275 18.39 -21.86 12.32
CA ASP A 275 18.42 -23.31 12.14
C ASP A 275 19.46 -23.77 11.11
N GLY A 276 20.19 -22.86 10.46
CA GLY A 276 21.17 -23.15 9.41
C GLY A 276 20.55 -23.65 8.12
N LYS A 277 19.25 -23.49 7.91
CA LYS A 277 18.53 -23.87 6.69
C LYS A 277 18.62 -22.82 5.59
N ALA A 278 18.97 -21.61 5.95
CA ALA A 278 19.24 -20.48 5.07
C ALA A 278 20.56 -19.84 5.46
N VAL A 279 21.30 -19.37 4.46
CA VAL A 279 22.55 -18.61 4.63
C VAL A 279 22.58 -17.48 3.61
N SER A 280 23.27 -16.37 3.93
CA SER A 280 23.52 -15.30 2.97
C SER A 280 24.91 -15.50 2.36
N PRO A 281 25.05 -15.58 1.03
CA PRO A 281 26.35 -15.69 0.38
C PRO A 281 27.29 -14.53 0.73
N SER A 282 26.78 -13.34 0.82
CA SER A 282 27.55 -12.14 1.20
C SER A 282 27.91 -12.07 2.71
N GLY A 283 27.24 -12.88 3.53
CA GLY A 283 27.37 -12.81 4.99
C GLY A 283 26.63 -11.61 5.61
N THR A 284 25.83 -10.86 4.87
CA THR A 284 25.04 -9.73 5.39
C THR A 284 23.98 -10.17 6.41
N LEU A 285 23.50 -11.41 6.27
CA LEU A 285 22.58 -12.05 7.20
C LEU A 285 23.21 -13.30 7.81
N THR A 286 23.11 -13.45 9.11
CA THR A 286 23.67 -14.56 9.86
C THR A 286 22.70 -15.09 10.91
N ALA A 287 23.03 -16.17 11.58
CA ALA A 287 22.24 -16.69 12.70
C ALA A 287 22.16 -15.73 13.89
N SER A 288 23.10 -14.77 14.00
CA SER A 288 23.14 -13.73 15.06
C SER A 288 22.40 -12.44 14.68
N THR A 289 21.97 -12.28 13.43
CA THR A 289 21.17 -11.13 12.98
C THR A 289 19.86 -11.05 13.76
N ASP A 290 19.43 -9.84 14.09
CA ASP A 290 18.13 -9.59 14.72
C ASP A 290 17.26 -8.60 13.93
N GLU A 291 16.06 -8.31 14.41
CA GLU A 291 15.07 -7.48 13.72
C GLU A 291 15.49 -6.01 13.57
N SER A 292 16.50 -5.55 14.28
CA SER A 292 17.05 -4.18 14.24
C SER A 292 18.19 -4.01 13.24
N ASP A 293 18.75 -5.10 12.71
CA ASP A 293 19.96 -5.09 11.87
C ASP A 293 19.68 -4.77 10.40
N TRP A 294 18.64 -4.00 10.12
CA TRP A 294 18.22 -3.66 8.76
C TRP A 294 19.32 -3.03 7.90
N GLN A 295 20.23 -2.28 8.54
CA GLN A 295 21.36 -1.61 7.86
C GLN A 295 22.34 -2.59 7.22
N SER A 296 22.42 -3.84 7.71
CA SER A 296 23.29 -4.86 7.12
C SER A 296 22.89 -5.23 5.69
N VAL A 297 21.63 -5.06 5.34
CA VAL A 297 21.07 -5.39 4.02
C VAL A 297 20.65 -4.15 3.22
N ALA A 298 20.68 -2.97 3.83
CA ALA A 298 20.37 -1.71 3.19
C ALA A 298 21.43 -1.32 2.15
N PHE A 299 21.04 -0.61 1.11
CA PHE A 299 21.93 -0.10 0.08
C PHE A 299 21.31 1.07 -0.66
N GLU A 300 22.14 1.95 -1.23
CA GLU A 300 21.72 3.06 -2.08
C GLU A 300 21.12 2.54 -3.40
N SER A 301 19.94 2.98 -3.74
CA SER A 301 19.16 2.47 -4.87
C SER A 301 18.69 3.53 -5.87
N ALA A 302 19.13 4.78 -5.71
CA ALA A 302 18.72 5.88 -6.57
C ALA A 302 19.08 5.69 -8.06
N LYS A 303 20.09 4.85 -8.35
CA LYS A 303 20.57 4.59 -9.73
C LYS A 303 20.69 3.09 -9.99
N ASP A 304 20.41 2.71 -11.26
CA ASP A 304 20.55 1.34 -11.73
C ASP A 304 21.94 0.73 -11.44
N GLU A 305 22.99 1.53 -11.61
CA GLU A 305 24.36 1.09 -11.38
C GLU A 305 24.64 0.72 -9.93
N GLN A 306 24.02 1.42 -8.96
CA GLN A 306 24.18 1.13 -7.54
C GLN A 306 23.54 -0.24 -7.20
N ILE A 307 22.37 -0.53 -7.77
CA ILE A 307 21.70 -1.81 -7.57
C ILE A 307 22.53 -2.95 -8.16
N LYS A 308 23.03 -2.77 -9.39
CA LYS A 308 23.83 -3.77 -10.10
C LYS A 308 25.16 -4.03 -9.43
N SER A 309 25.88 -2.98 -9.03
CA SER A 309 27.16 -3.13 -8.32
C SER A 309 26.97 -3.79 -6.95
N THR A 310 25.96 -3.41 -6.18
CA THR A 310 25.65 -4.05 -4.89
C THR A 310 25.34 -5.53 -5.06
N LEU A 311 24.57 -5.89 -6.08
CA LEU A 311 24.28 -7.31 -6.36
C LEU A 311 25.56 -8.06 -6.72
N ALA A 312 26.38 -7.52 -7.64
CA ALA A 312 27.63 -8.16 -8.06
C ALA A 312 28.58 -8.35 -6.87
N GLU A 313 28.74 -7.33 -6.03
CA GLU A 313 29.54 -7.41 -4.79
C GLU A 313 29.04 -8.52 -3.85
N ARG A 314 27.73 -8.54 -3.57
CA ARG A 314 27.14 -9.55 -2.67
C ARG A 314 27.22 -10.97 -3.18
N LEU A 315 27.32 -11.15 -4.50
CA LEU A 315 27.52 -12.44 -5.13
C LEU A 315 29.00 -12.77 -5.38
N GLY A 316 29.93 -11.88 -4.96
CA GLY A 316 31.36 -12.05 -5.19
C GLY A 316 31.73 -12.03 -6.68
N MET A 317 30.99 -11.26 -7.49
CA MET A 317 31.13 -11.20 -8.94
C MET A 317 31.78 -9.88 -9.41
N ASP A 318 32.37 -9.14 -8.51
CA ASP A 318 33.03 -7.85 -8.74
C ASP A 318 34.55 -7.99 -9.03
N GLU A 319 35.10 -9.20 -8.93
CA GLU A 319 36.49 -9.50 -9.22
C GLU A 319 36.68 -10.15 -10.60
N ASP A 320 37.85 -9.92 -11.26
CA ASP A 320 38.13 -10.38 -12.62
C ASP A 320 38.09 -11.89 -12.81
N ASP A 321 38.39 -12.68 -11.76
CA ASP A 321 38.38 -14.15 -11.77
C ASP A 321 37.20 -14.75 -10.97
N ALA A 322 36.13 -13.98 -10.78
CA ALA A 322 34.97 -14.39 -9.99
C ALA A 322 34.23 -15.58 -10.61
N HIS A 323 33.84 -16.51 -9.76
CA HIS A 323 32.96 -17.61 -10.14
C HIS A 323 31.54 -17.36 -9.59
N PRO A 324 30.50 -17.68 -10.37
CA PRO A 324 29.13 -17.48 -9.91
C PRO A 324 28.87 -18.16 -8.55
N THR A 325 28.56 -17.36 -7.55
CA THR A 325 28.12 -17.83 -6.24
C THR A 325 26.69 -18.34 -6.36
N ARG A 326 26.41 -19.52 -5.82
CA ARG A 326 25.02 -20.04 -5.81
C ARG A 326 24.10 -19.06 -5.10
N ILE A 327 22.97 -18.78 -5.71
CA ILE A 327 21.86 -18.03 -5.12
C ILE A 327 20.55 -18.76 -5.42
N ASP A 328 19.74 -19.03 -4.40
CA ASP A 328 18.46 -19.71 -4.52
C ASP A 328 17.29 -18.73 -4.47
N GLY A 329 17.48 -17.56 -3.85
CA GLY A 329 16.44 -16.55 -3.81
C GLY A 329 16.90 -15.18 -3.34
N ILE A 330 16.24 -14.14 -3.82
CA ILE A 330 16.51 -12.74 -3.48
C ILE A 330 15.21 -12.06 -3.13
N ILE A 331 15.18 -11.31 -2.02
CA ILE A 331 14.12 -10.35 -1.71
C ILE A 331 14.63 -8.97 -2.13
N SER A 332 13.97 -8.37 -3.10
CA SER A 332 14.38 -7.08 -3.70
C SER A 332 13.60 -5.88 -3.17
N CYS A 333 12.66 -6.11 -2.28
CA CYS A 333 11.79 -5.12 -1.62
C CYS A 333 10.93 -4.25 -2.54
N ASN A 334 11.31 -3.93 -3.77
CA ASN A 334 10.47 -3.20 -4.72
C ASN A 334 10.69 -3.63 -6.19
N ASP A 335 9.77 -3.24 -7.07
CA ASP A 335 9.77 -3.66 -8.49
C ASP A 335 10.95 -3.10 -9.28
N TYR A 336 11.42 -1.90 -8.95
CA TYR A 336 12.57 -1.28 -9.62
C TYR A 336 13.86 -2.03 -9.30
N VAL A 337 14.10 -2.35 -8.04
CA VAL A 337 15.23 -3.18 -7.61
C VAL A 337 15.12 -4.57 -8.23
N ALA A 338 13.93 -5.20 -8.17
CA ALA A 338 13.72 -6.53 -8.73
C ALA A 338 14.05 -6.62 -10.23
N LYS A 339 13.65 -5.60 -11.00
CA LYS A 339 13.98 -5.52 -12.43
C LYS A 339 15.48 -5.44 -12.67
N ASN A 340 16.17 -4.53 -11.97
CA ASN A 340 17.62 -4.37 -12.10
C ASN A 340 18.39 -5.61 -11.65
N VAL A 341 17.92 -6.26 -10.58
CA VAL A 341 18.47 -7.56 -10.10
C VAL A 341 18.32 -8.64 -11.18
N ALA A 342 17.14 -8.76 -11.79
CA ALA A 342 16.91 -9.74 -12.84
C ALA A 342 17.80 -9.48 -14.08
N ASP A 343 17.92 -8.23 -14.51
CA ASP A 343 18.75 -7.83 -15.62
C ASP A 343 20.23 -8.13 -15.35
N GLU A 344 20.73 -7.84 -14.14
CA GLU A 344 22.14 -8.09 -13.80
C GLU A 344 22.43 -9.56 -13.59
N LEU A 345 21.54 -10.34 -12.98
CA LEU A 345 21.71 -11.81 -12.87
C LEU A 345 21.86 -12.44 -14.25
N ASN A 346 21.03 -12.04 -15.22
CA ASN A 346 21.15 -12.50 -16.60
C ASN A 346 22.51 -12.17 -17.22
N LYS A 347 23.00 -10.94 -17.00
CA LYS A 347 24.30 -10.47 -17.52
C LYS A 347 25.45 -11.23 -16.85
N LEU A 348 25.36 -11.52 -15.56
CA LEU A 348 26.33 -12.31 -14.82
C LEU A 348 26.28 -13.81 -15.15
N GLY A 349 25.39 -14.26 -16.04
CA GLY A 349 25.30 -15.63 -16.51
C GLY A 349 24.54 -16.57 -15.60
N TYR A 350 23.75 -16.05 -14.65
CA TYR A 350 22.84 -16.88 -13.87
C TYR A 350 21.71 -17.37 -14.78
N THR A 351 21.72 -18.67 -15.04
CA THR A 351 20.68 -19.38 -15.79
C THR A 351 19.92 -20.26 -14.80
N GLY A 352 18.85 -19.76 -14.26
CA GLY A 352 17.94 -20.53 -13.44
C GLY A 352 16.55 -20.39 -14.01
N SER A 353 15.57 -21.05 -13.42
CA SER A 353 14.19 -20.72 -13.65
C SER A 353 13.91 -19.35 -13.00
N SER A 354 14.42 -18.30 -13.64
CA SER A 354 14.12 -16.90 -13.31
C SER A 354 12.61 -16.60 -13.38
N ALA A 355 11.84 -17.58 -13.87
CA ALA A 355 10.40 -17.65 -13.70
C ALA A 355 9.98 -17.54 -12.22
N ASP A 356 10.90 -17.76 -11.28
CA ASP A 356 10.66 -17.63 -9.87
C ASP A 356 11.16 -16.29 -9.28
N VAL A 357 11.89 -15.48 -10.02
CA VAL A 357 11.94 -14.03 -9.81
C VAL A 357 10.61 -13.51 -10.36
N ASN A 358 9.58 -13.67 -9.57
CA ASN A 358 8.23 -13.37 -10.01
C ASN A 358 8.05 -11.86 -10.10
N PRO A 359 8.06 -11.25 -11.31
CA PRO A 359 7.63 -9.88 -11.47
C PRO A 359 6.14 -9.70 -11.12
N SER A 360 5.47 -10.74 -10.70
CA SER A 360 4.07 -10.74 -10.28
C SER A 360 3.86 -10.45 -8.78
N ILE A 361 4.90 -10.05 -8.03
CA ILE A 361 4.69 -9.08 -6.94
C ILE A 361 4.64 -7.68 -7.56
N THR A 362 4.20 -7.59 -8.80
CA THR A 362 3.72 -6.35 -9.37
C THR A 362 2.50 -5.92 -8.56
N ILE A 363 2.32 -4.63 -8.49
CA ILE A 363 1.10 -3.97 -7.98
C ILE A 363 -0.17 -4.71 -8.45
N SER A 364 -0.19 -5.27 -9.67
CA SER A 364 -1.30 -6.08 -10.15
C SER A 364 -1.41 -7.44 -9.43
N GLY A 365 -0.32 -8.10 -9.09
CA GLY A 365 -0.37 -9.36 -8.32
C GLY A 365 -0.83 -9.16 -6.87
N ILE A 366 -0.43 -8.05 -6.24
CA ILE A 366 -0.96 -7.64 -4.92
C ILE A 366 -2.44 -7.31 -5.06
N MET A 367 -2.85 -6.56 -6.10
CA MET A 367 -4.25 -6.22 -6.36
C MET A 367 -5.07 -7.45 -6.71
N ASP A 368 -4.56 -8.39 -7.51
CA ASP A 368 -5.26 -9.63 -7.86
C ASP A 368 -5.40 -10.57 -6.65
N SER A 369 -4.42 -10.60 -5.75
CA SER A 369 -4.55 -11.26 -4.44
C SER A 369 -5.58 -10.58 -3.55
N ILE A 370 -5.65 -9.26 -3.60
CA ILE A 370 -6.59 -8.44 -2.83
C ILE A 370 -8.00 -8.53 -3.42
N THR A 371 -8.17 -8.55 -4.75
CA THR A 371 -9.47 -8.58 -5.42
C THR A 371 -10.01 -9.98 -5.67
N GLY A 372 -9.25 -11.04 -5.36
CA GLY A 372 -9.68 -12.44 -5.53
C GLY A 372 -9.81 -12.87 -6.99
N LYS A 373 -9.25 -12.11 -7.94
CA LYS A 373 -9.10 -12.57 -9.31
C LYS A 373 -7.94 -13.58 -9.37
N LYS A 374 -8.27 -14.84 -9.32
CA LYS A 374 -7.36 -15.93 -9.66
C LYS A 374 -7.31 -16.05 -11.17
N ASP A 375 -6.23 -15.63 -11.77
CA ASP A 375 -5.69 -16.23 -12.98
C ASP A 375 -4.16 -16.03 -12.96
N LEU A 376 -3.52 -16.83 -12.10
CA LEU A 376 -2.12 -17.15 -12.28
C LEU A 376 -2.07 -18.27 -13.31
N GLU A 377 -2.10 -17.93 -14.59
CA GLU A 377 -1.62 -18.84 -15.61
C GLU A 377 -0.15 -19.14 -15.32
N LYS A 378 0.11 -20.34 -14.82
CA LYS A 378 1.44 -20.93 -14.85
C LYS A 378 1.81 -21.07 -16.33
N LYS A 379 2.58 -20.14 -16.88
CA LYS A 379 3.31 -20.41 -18.11
C LYS A 379 4.35 -21.46 -17.74
N ALA A 380 4.12 -22.70 -18.18
CA ALA A 380 5.11 -23.73 -18.13
C ALA A 380 6.37 -23.23 -18.87
N VAL A 381 7.49 -23.19 -18.18
CA VAL A 381 8.79 -22.98 -18.82
C VAL A 381 9.12 -24.28 -19.53
N PRO A 382 9.51 -24.28 -20.82
CA PRO A 382 9.95 -25.49 -21.47
C PRO A 382 11.19 -26.05 -20.75
N ASP A 383 11.14 -27.31 -20.42
CA ASP A 383 12.33 -28.06 -20.00
C ASP A 383 13.38 -27.94 -21.11
N SER A 384 14.58 -27.48 -20.77
CA SER A 384 15.76 -27.48 -21.63
C SER A 384 16.58 -28.75 -21.40
#